data_79a5535c797c44d24a325473dd68ece5
#
_entry.id   79a5535c797c44d24a325473dd68ece5
#
_cell.length_a   1.000
_cell.length_b   1.000
_cell.length_c   1.000
_cell.angle_alpha   90.00
_cell.angle_beta   90.00
_cell.angle_gamma   90.00
#
_symmetry.space_group_name_H-M   'P 1'
#
loop_
_entity.id
_entity.type
_entity.pdbx_description
1 polymer ?
#
loop_
_entity_poly.entity_id
_entity_poly.type
_entity_poly.pdbx_seq_one_letter_code
_entity_poly.pdbx_strand_id
1 'polypeptide(L)'
;MEQNTLLLLCLIFILGVSIFFVCSSKSTFGGGNSEKTSVIPKVTDSSVLIFYAPWCGHCKSSMDEFKKAVAQGQGDIVLIDSTDESNASLVSKYNVQGFPTIIKGDGTKYSGPRTAESIVAFKDS
;
A
#
# COMPACT_ATOMS: atom_id res chain seq x y z
N MET A 1 23.56 48.93 24.67
CA MET A 1 24.39 47.90 24.01
C MET A 1 23.80 46.50 24.05
N GLU A 2 22.97 46.18 25.01
CA GLU A 2 22.41 44.81 25.13
C GLU A 2 21.24 44.53 24.15
N GLN A 3 20.50 45.53 23.71
CA GLN A 3 19.36 45.31 22.80
C GLN A 3 19.77 44.92 21.38
N ASN A 4 20.92 45.42 20.91
CA ASN A 4 21.41 45.07 19.58
C ASN A 4 21.97 43.63 19.49
N THR A 5 22.55 43.14 20.57
CA THR A 5 23.08 41.75 20.62
C THR A 5 21.95 40.72 20.60
N LEU A 6 20.85 41.00 21.31
CA LEU A 6 19.69 40.14 21.35
C LEU A 6 18.97 40.07 19.97
N LEU A 7 18.88 41.23 19.31
CA LEU A 7 18.31 41.30 17.94
C LEU A 7 19.18 40.52 16.92
N LEU A 8 20.50 40.63 17.05
CA LEU A 8 21.41 39.91 16.16
C LEU A 8 21.35 38.39 16.36
N LEU A 9 21.21 37.94 17.59
CA LEU A 9 21.04 36.52 17.92
C LEU A 9 19.71 35.97 17.40
N CYS A 10 18.62 36.74 17.51
CA CYS A 10 17.33 36.36 16.93
C CYS A 10 17.37 36.26 15.41
N LEU A 11 18.07 37.16 14.71
CA LEU A 11 18.21 37.11 13.26
C LEU A 11 19.04 35.89 12.80
N ILE A 12 20.10 35.54 13.52
CA ILE A 12 20.89 34.34 13.22
C ILE A 12 20.05 33.09 13.44
N PHE A 13 19.22 33.06 14.49
CA PHE A 13 18.36 31.91 14.77
C PHE A 13 17.27 31.72 13.69
N ILE A 14 16.67 32.82 13.23
CA ILE A 14 15.64 32.80 12.16
C ILE A 14 16.27 32.36 10.83
N LEU A 15 17.47 32.84 10.49
CA LEU A 15 18.18 32.44 9.28
C LEU A 15 18.64 30.98 9.35
N GLY A 16 19.07 30.50 10.51
CA GLY A 16 19.48 29.11 10.72
C GLY A 16 18.30 28.14 10.58
N VAL A 17 17.14 28.46 11.14
CA VAL A 17 15.92 27.65 11.02
C VAL A 17 15.40 27.66 9.58
N SER A 18 15.50 28.77 8.86
CA SER A 18 15.08 28.88 7.46
C SER A 18 15.93 28.00 6.53
N ILE A 19 17.23 27.93 6.77
CA ILE A 19 18.15 27.07 5.99
C ILE A 19 17.89 25.59 6.30
N PHE A 20 17.56 25.24 7.55
CA PHE A 20 17.26 23.87 7.93
C PHE A 20 15.95 23.36 7.30
N PHE A 21 14.97 24.25 7.17
CA PHE A 21 13.66 23.89 6.57
C PHE A 21 13.74 23.72 5.04
N VAL A 22 14.61 24.46 4.36
CA VAL A 22 14.79 24.36 2.89
C VAL A 22 15.56 23.09 2.50
N CYS A 23 16.41 22.56 3.39
CA CYS A 23 17.21 21.35 3.10
C CYS A 23 16.40 20.04 3.28
N SER A 24 15.19 20.08 3.88
CA SER A 24 14.33 18.91 4.10
C SER A 24 13.30 18.66 2.98
N SER A 25 13.26 19.51 1.96
CA SER A 25 12.36 19.35 0.81
C SER A 25 13.11 18.80 -0.40
N LYS A 26 13.80 17.68 -0.28
CA LYS A 26 14.19 16.90 -1.45
C LYS A 26 13.04 16.00 -1.84
N SER A 27 12.08 16.58 -2.55
CA SER A 27 11.21 15.83 -3.45
C SER A 27 12.10 15.31 -4.57
N THR A 28 12.63 14.12 -4.42
CA THR A 28 13.24 13.41 -5.54
C THR A 28 12.13 12.88 -6.42
N PHE A 29 11.70 13.70 -7.35
CA PHE A 29 10.96 13.24 -8.51
C PHE A 29 11.99 12.64 -9.47
N GLY A 30 12.33 11.38 -9.24
CA GLY A 30 13.19 10.58 -10.11
C GLY A 30 12.32 9.62 -10.90
N GLY A 31 12.32 9.80 -12.21
CA GLY A 31 11.58 8.99 -13.16
C GLY A 31 11.96 7.50 -13.11
N GLY A 32 10.97 6.72 -13.47
CA GLY A 32 10.96 5.37 -13.97
C GLY A 32 12.24 4.54 -13.85
N ASN A 33 12.30 3.75 -12.81
CA ASN A 33 12.88 2.42 -12.89
C ASN A 33 11.94 1.52 -12.10
N SER A 34 11.34 0.56 -12.81
CA SER A 34 10.64 -0.56 -12.21
C SER A 34 11.65 -1.38 -11.42
N GLU A 35 12.02 -0.89 -10.26
CA GLU A 35 12.66 -1.71 -9.27
C GLU A 35 11.55 -2.56 -8.68
N LYS A 36 11.45 -3.80 -9.17
CA LYS A 36 10.68 -4.87 -8.54
C LYS A 36 11.27 -5.13 -7.16
N THR A 37 11.02 -4.21 -6.26
CA THR A 37 11.14 -4.51 -4.85
C THR A 37 9.95 -5.39 -4.54
N SER A 38 10.16 -6.69 -4.49
CA SER A 38 9.21 -7.64 -3.92
C SER A 38 9.10 -7.33 -2.43
N VAL A 39 8.41 -6.26 -2.10
CA VAL A 39 7.93 -6.01 -0.76
C VAL A 39 6.82 -7.03 -0.57
N ILE A 40 7.17 -8.20 -0.01
CA ILE A 40 6.15 -9.10 0.51
C ILE A 40 5.38 -8.26 1.54
N PRO A 41 4.12 -7.91 1.27
CA PRO A 41 3.35 -7.10 2.21
C PRO A 41 3.33 -7.85 3.54
N LYS A 42 3.48 -7.12 4.64
CA LYS A 42 3.35 -7.70 5.97
C LYS A 42 1.92 -8.20 6.14
N VAL A 43 1.70 -9.46 5.83
CA VAL A 43 0.39 -10.12 5.97
C VAL A 43 0.16 -10.41 7.45
N THR A 44 -0.88 -9.82 8.01
CA THR A 44 -1.42 -10.11 9.34
C THR A 44 -2.68 -10.97 9.19
N ASP A 45 -3.17 -11.56 10.27
CA ASP A 45 -4.39 -12.38 10.24
C ASP A 45 -5.62 -11.58 9.77
N SER A 46 -5.64 -10.27 10.00
CA SER A 46 -6.69 -9.34 9.55
C SER A 46 -6.50 -8.82 8.12
N SER A 47 -5.34 -9.04 7.51
CA SER A 47 -5.10 -8.60 6.13
C SER A 47 -5.97 -9.37 5.14
N VAL A 48 -6.51 -8.68 4.13
CA VAL A 48 -7.25 -9.30 3.04
C VAL A 48 -6.38 -9.37 1.79
N LEU A 49 -6.20 -10.56 1.27
CA LEU A 49 -5.43 -10.85 0.07
C LEU A 49 -6.37 -11.13 -1.09
N ILE A 50 -6.23 -10.38 -2.17
CA ILE A 50 -7.00 -10.54 -3.41
C ILE A 50 -6.07 -11.14 -4.46
N PHE A 51 -6.17 -12.43 -4.68
CA PHE A 51 -5.40 -13.14 -5.70
C PHE A 51 -6.08 -13.00 -7.05
N TYR A 52 -5.35 -12.52 -8.03
CA TYR A 52 -5.84 -12.33 -9.39
C TYR A 52 -4.82 -12.81 -10.43
N ALA A 53 -5.28 -12.95 -11.67
CA ALA A 53 -4.43 -13.15 -12.83
C ALA A 53 -4.78 -12.13 -13.92
N PRO A 54 -3.79 -11.51 -14.61
CA PRO A 54 -4.03 -10.48 -15.62
C PRO A 54 -4.85 -10.96 -16.82
N TRP A 55 -4.80 -12.24 -17.14
CA TRP A 55 -5.55 -12.86 -18.23
C TRP A 55 -6.98 -13.27 -17.84
N CYS A 56 -7.34 -13.26 -16.56
CA CYS A 56 -8.65 -13.69 -16.07
C CYS A 56 -9.72 -12.63 -16.33
N GLY A 57 -10.75 -12.96 -17.11
CA GLY A 57 -11.85 -12.05 -17.44
C GLY A 57 -12.64 -11.57 -16.23
N HIS A 58 -12.92 -12.45 -15.27
CA HIS A 58 -13.62 -12.08 -14.03
C HIS A 58 -12.78 -11.15 -13.14
N CYS A 59 -11.46 -11.29 -13.17
CA CYS A 59 -10.57 -10.36 -12.46
C CYS A 59 -10.59 -8.98 -13.13
N LYS A 60 -10.52 -8.93 -14.45
CA LYS A 60 -10.58 -7.67 -15.22
C LYS A 60 -11.87 -6.89 -14.94
N SER A 61 -13.02 -7.56 -14.95
CA SER A 61 -14.31 -6.91 -14.69
C SER A 61 -14.47 -6.39 -13.26
N SER A 62 -13.75 -6.95 -12.29
CA SER A 62 -13.80 -6.55 -10.88
C SER A 62 -12.60 -5.69 -10.45
N MET A 63 -11.65 -5.41 -11.35
CA MET A 63 -10.38 -4.77 -11.00
C MET A 63 -10.56 -3.37 -10.41
N ASP A 64 -11.51 -2.60 -10.91
CA ASP A 64 -11.77 -1.25 -10.40
C ASP A 64 -12.28 -1.29 -8.95
N GLU A 65 -13.15 -2.26 -8.63
CA GLU A 65 -13.62 -2.47 -7.26
C GLU A 65 -12.49 -2.97 -6.34
N PHE A 66 -11.62 -3.83 -6.83
CA PHE A 66 -10.45 -4.29 -6.07
C PHE A 66 -9.49 -3.14 -5.76
N LYS A 67 -9.22 -2.27 -6.73
CA LYS A 67 -8.38 -1.07 -6.51
C LYS A 67 -8.99 -0.10 -5.51
N LYS A 68 -10.31 0.09 -5.56
CA LYS A 68 -11.03 0.90 -4.57
C LYS A 68 -10.93 0.28 -3.17
N ALA A 69 -11.12 -1.03 -3.05
CA ALA A 69 -10.99 -1.74 -1.78
C ALA A 69 -9.57 -1.58 -1.20
N VAL A 70 -8.53 -1.72 -2.02
CA VAL A 70 -7.14 -1.51 -1.61
C VAL A 70 -6.93 -0.08 -1.10
N ALA A 71 -7.43 0.93 -1.81
CA ALA A 71 -7.33 2.33 -1.40
C ALA A 71 -8.05 2.62 -0.07
N GLN A 72 -9.18 1.97 0.17
CA GLN A 72 -9.97 2.11 1.39
C GLN A 72 -9.41 1.27 2.55
N GLY A 73 -8.71 0.18 2.25
CA GLY A 73 -8.19 -0.78 3.22
C GLY A 73 -6.97 -0.33 4.02
N GLN A 74 -6.46 0.89 3.77
CA GLN A 74 -5.35 1.51 4.52
C GLN A 74 -4.08 0.63 4.63
N GLY A 75 -3.84 -0.21 3.61
CA GLY A 75 -2.69 -1.11 3.57
C GLY A 75 -2.96 -2.55 4.04
N ASP A 76 -4.14 -2.82 4.61
CA ASP A 76 -4.53 -4.17 5.05
C ASP A 76 -5.21 -4.99 3.93
N ILE A 77 -5.52 -4.37 2.80
CA ILE A 77 -6.04 -5.07 1.62
C ILE A 77 -4.99 -5.00 0.52
N VAL A 78 -4.59 -6.14 0.00
CA VAL A 78 -3.49 -6.27 -0.95
C VAL A 78 -3.90 -7.04 -2.19
N LEU A 79 -3.56 -6.51 -3.37
CA LEU A 79 -3.68 -7.22 -4.65
C LEU A 79 -2.43 -8.09 -4.87
N ILE A 80 -2.64 -9.38 -5.14
CA ILE A 80 -1.58 -10.35 -5.38
C ILE A 80 -1.69 -10.87 -6.82
N ASP A 81 -0.74 -10.53 -7.66
CA ASP A 81 -0.62 -11.10 -8.99
C ASP A 81 -0.10 -12.54 -8.87
N SER A 82 -0.96 -13.50 -9.16
CA SER A 82 -0.63 -14.92 -9.03
C SER A 82 0.23 -15.45 -10.19
N THR A 83 0.47 -14.63 -11.20
CA THR A 83 1.38 -14.96 -12.32
C THR A 83 2.82 -14.51 -12.05
N ASP A 84 3.02 -13.69 -11.02
CA ASP A 84 4.36 -13.29 -10.58
C ASP A 84 4.96 -14.40 -9.70
N GLU A 85 6.12 -14.90 -10.11
CA GLU A 85 6.84 -15.97 -9.40
C GLU A 85 7.20 -15.60 -7.96
N SER A 86 7.40 -14.32 -7.68
CA SER A 86 7.65 -13.82 -6.31
C SER A 86 6.49 -14.10 -5.36
N ASN A 87 5.28 -14.26 -5.88
CA ASN A 87 4.07 -14.54 -5.12
C ASN A 87 3.71 -16.03 -5.03
N ALA A 88 4.49 -16.91 -5.67
CA ALA A 88 4.21 -18.36 -5.73
C ALA A 88 4.07 -18.99 -4.35
N SER A 89 4.86 -18.54 -3.37
CA SER A 89 4.78 -19.01 -1.99
C SER A 89 3.45 -18.68 -1.32
N LEU A 90 2.89 -17.49 -1.59
CA LEU A 90 1.58 -17.08 -1.08
C LEU A 90 0.45 -17.85 -1.76
N VAL A 91 0.51 -18.00 -3.09
CA VAL A 91 -0.46 -18.80 -3.86
C VAL A 91 -0.52 -20.24 -3.32
N SER A 92 0.63 -20.83 -3.04
CA SER A 92 0.73 -22.17 -2.47
C SER A 92 0.24 -22.23 -1.02
N LYS A 93 0.66 -21.29 -0.18
CA LYS A 93 0.26 -21.22 1.25
C LYS A 93 -1.26 -21.19 1.42
N TYR A 94 -1.95 -20.40 0.60
CA TYR A 94 -3.41 -20.24 0.68
C TYR A 94 -4.17 -21.21 -0.22
N ASN A 95 -3.49 -22.13 -0.88
CA ASN A 95 -4.07 -23.12 -1.79
C ASN A 95 -5.05 -22.47 -2.80
N VAL A 96 -4.56 -21.46 -3.51
CA VAL A 96 -5.35 -20.72 -4.49
C VAL A 96 -5.49 -21.55 -5.76
N GLN A 97 -6.73 -21.95 -6.12
CA GLN A 97 -7.02 -22.83 -7.26
C GLN A 97 -7.77 -22.12 -8.39
N GLY A 98 -8.14 -20.87 -8.22
CA GLY A 98 -8.89 -20.10 -9.22
C GLY A 98 -8.86 -18.62 -8.95
N PHE A 99 -9.32 -17.82 -9.91
CA PHE A 99 -9.27 -16.37 -9.84
C PHE A 99 -10.60 -15.71 -10.19
N PRO A 100 -10.95 -14.61 -9.51
CA PRO A 100 -10.26 -14.07 -8.35
C PRO A 100 -10.55 -14.90 -7.08
N THR A 101 -9.59 -14.97 -6.17
CA THR A 101 -9.76 -15.53 -4.83
C THR A 101 -9.45 -14.47 -3.80
N ILE A 102 -10.36 -14.26 -2.85
CA ILE A 102 -10.22 -13.27 -1.77
C ILE A 102 -10.18 -14.03 -0.45
N ILE A 103 -9.11 -13.84 0.32
CA ILE A 103 -8.84 -14.59 1.55
C ILE A 103 -8.27 -13.64 2.61
N LYS A 104 -8.68 -13.80 3.89
CA LYS A 104 -7.97 -13.19 5.02
C LYS A 104 -6.65 -13.90 5.31
N GLY A 105 -5.74 -13.20 5.98
CA GLY A 105 -4.46 -13.75 6.41
C GLY A 105 -4.58 -14.99 7.31
N ASP A 106 -5.67 -15.12 8.04
CA ASP A 106 -6.03 -16.29 8.85
C ASP A 106 -6.50 -17.51 8.01
N GLY A 107 -6.68 -17.34 6.70
CA GLY A 107 -7.15 -18.38 5.78
C GLY A 107 -8.66 -18.37 5.50
N THR A 108 -9.43 -17.46 6.11
CA THR A 108 -10.88 -17.34 5.87
C THR A 108 -11.15 -16.88 4.46
N LYS A 109 -11.87 -17.69 3.67
CA LYS A 109 -12.23 -17.38 2.28
C LYS A 109 -13.48 -16.50 2.21
N TYR A 110 -13.44 -15.53 1.33
CA TYR A 110 -14.57 -14.65 1.03
C TYR A 110 -15.37 -15.17 -0.17
N SER A 111 -16.68 -15.22 -0.02
CA SER A 111 -17.61 -15.65 -1.09
C SER A 111 -18.71 -14.64 -1.38
N GLY A 112 -18.58 -13.42 -0.89
CA GLY A 112 -19.57 -12.35 -1.08
C GLY A 112 -19.42 -11.57 -2.39
N PRO A 113 -20.17 -10.48 -2.55
CA PRO A 113 -20.09 -9.58 -3.70
C PRO A 113 -18.70 -8.97 -3.85
N ARG A 114 -18.22 -8.81 -5.09
CA ARG A 114 -16.90 -8.25 -5.39
C ARG A 114 -16.90 -6.72 -5.46
N THR A 115 -17.64 -6.08 -4.58
CA THR A 115 -17.65 -4.62 -4.44
C THR A 115 -16.63 -4.17 -3.39
N ALA A 116 -16.09 -2.97 -3.54
CA ALA A 116 -15.12 -2.42 -2.61
C ALA A 116 -15.65 -2.41 -1.17
N GLU A 117 -16.90 -1.95 -0.99
CA GLU A 117 -17.55 -1.89 0.32
C GLU A 117 -17.65 -3.27 1.00
N SER A 118 -18.04 -4.30 0.24
CA SER A 118 -18.19 -5.65 0.78
C SER A 118 -16.84 -6.27 1.18
N ILE A 119 -15.80 -5.98 0.42
CA ILE A 119 -14.43 -6.45 0.71
C ILE A 119 -13.87 -5.74 1.94
N VAL A 120 -14.11 -4.43 2.08
CA VAL A 120 -13.71 -3.65 3.26
C VAL A 120 -14.46 -4.14 4.50
N ALA A 121 -15.79 -4.37 4.39
CA ALA A 121 -16.58 -4.93 5.49
C ALA A 121 -16.07 -6.33 5.91
N PHE A 122 -15.66 -7.15 4.96
CA PHE A 122 -15.03 -8.44 5.26
C PHE A 122 -13.70 -8.29 6.01
N LYS A 123 -12.89 -7.29 5.68
CA LYS A 123 -11.68 -6.98 6.43
C LYS A 123 -12.00 -6.67 7.90
N ASP A 124 -13.05 -5.89 8.13
CA ASP A 124 -13.43 -5.39 9.47
C ASP A 124 -14.25 -6.40 10.30
N SER A 125 -14.63 -7.53 9.73
CA SER A 125 -15.46 -8.55 10.39
C SER A 125 -14.68 -9.49 11.37
#